data_4a360a204b8306cf77fe88f7ad9ef44d
#
_entry.id   4a360a204b8306cf77fe88f7ad9ef44d
#
_cell.length_a   1.000
_cell.length_b   1.000
_cell.length_c   1.000
_cell.angle_alpha   90.00
_cell.angle_beta   90.00
_cell.angle_gamma   90.00
#
_symmetry.space_group_name_H-M   'P 1'
#
loop_
_entity.id
_entity.type
_entity.pdbx_description
1 polymer ?
#
loop_
_entity_poly.entity_id
_entity_poly.type
_entity_poly.pdbx_seq_one_letter_code
_entity_poly.pdbx_strand_id
1 'polypeptide(L)'
;ATTMAIPFYPCSHQQGHIAAAAWSAGRMDLLDRPHLVWHLSGGTTELLHVVPDGVLVKATCIGGTTDISAGQLIDRTGKRLGLAFPAGKAVDALSREAAHRDSFRVKVHDASFSFSGLENKMNALAQQGTSPADICWFVLASIIQGVETATRQALEQYPGLPVLCAGGVASNQLM
;
A
#
# COMPACT_ATOMS: atom_id res chain seq x y z
N ALA A 1 -31.02 0.41 -14.84
CA ALA A 1 -31.02 -1.05 -14.80
C ALA A 1 -32.43 -1.60 -15.00
N THR A 2 -33.44 -1.09 -14.31
CA THR A 2 -34.82 -1.53 -14.42
C THR A 2 -35.46 -1.31 -15.80
N THR A 3 -35.05 -0.26 -16.52
CA THR A 3 -35.61 0.07 -17.86
C THR A 3 -35.06 -0.81 -18.99
N MET A 4 -33.91 -1.47 -18.79
CA MET A 4 -33.26 -2.30 -19.81
C MET A 4 -33.26 -3.80 -19.47
N ALA A 5 -33.91 -4.23 -18.39
CA ALA A 5 -33.92 -5.62 -17.89
C ALA A 5 -32.51 -6.23 -17.76
N ILE A 6 -31.48 -5.38 -17.51
CA ILE A 6 -30.11 -5.82 -17.33
C ILE A 6 -29.90 -6.16 -15.85
N PRO A 7 -29.33 -7.33 -15.51
CA PRO A 7 -28.98 -7.65 -14.13
C PRO A 7 -28.04 -6.58 -13.54
N PHE A 8 -28.35 -6.11 -12.33
CA PHE A 8 -27.54 -5.14 -11.61
C PHE A 8 -27.07 -5.74 -10.29
N TYR A 9 -25.75 -5.82 -10.14
CA TYR A 9 -25.10 -6.35 -8.94
C TYR A 9 -24.35 -5.20 -8.23
N PRO A 10 -24.94 -4.59 -7.20
CA PRO A 10 -24.28 -3.52 -6.46
C PRO A 10 -23.08 -4.08 -5.68
N CYS A 11 -21.96 -3.40 -5.78
CA CYS A 11 -20.79 -3.69 -4.96
C CYS A 11 -20.20 -2.38 -4.39
N SER A 12 -19.53 -2.45 -3.26
CA SER A 12 -18.80 -1.30 -2.72
C SER A 12 -17.55 -1.00 -3.54
N HIS A 13 -17.05 0.22 -3.43
CA HIS A 13 -15.79 0.63 -4.06
C HIS A 13 -14.63 -0.31 -3.66
N GLN A 14 -14.54 -0.65 -2.37
CA GLN A 14 -13.53 -1.55 -1.83
C GLN A 14 -13.64 -2.97 -2.41
N GLN A 15 -14.85 -3.52 -2.52
CA GLN A 15 -15.09 -4.82 -3.15
C GLN A 15 -14.65 -4.82 -4.61
N GLY A 16 -14.91 -3.74 -5.35
CA GLY A 16 -14.43 -3.57 -6.72
C GLY A 16 -12.90 -3.60 -6.84
N HIS A 17 -12.20 -2.94 -5.93
CA HIS A 17 -10.72 -2.98 -5.89
C HIS A 17 -10.18 -4.38 -5.58
N ILE A 18 -10.79 -5.10 -4.62
CA ILE A 18 -10.39 -6.47 -4.27
C ILE A 18 -10.58 -7.40 -5.47
N ALA A 19 -11.75 -7.37 -6.10
CA ALA A 19 -12.04 -8.20 -7.27
C ALA A 19 -11.11 -7.88 -8.46
N ALA A 20 -10.86 -6.60 -8.73
CA ALA A 20 -9.93 -6.18 -9.79
C ALA A 20 -8.49 -6.64 -9.53
N ALA A 21 -8.04 -6.58 -8.28
CA ALA A 21 -6.71 -7.08 -7.89
C ALA A 21 -6.61 -8.59 -8.03
N ALA A 22 -7.62 -9.34 -7.58
CA ALA A 22 -7.67 -10.79 -7.72
C ALA A 22 -7.66 -11.21 -9.22
N TRP A 23 -8.44 -10.52 -10.04
CA TRP A 23 -8.47 -10.75 -11.48
C TRP A 23 -7.13 -10.45 -12.14
N SER A 24 -6.54 -9.30 -11.84
CA SER A 24 -5.22 -8.89 -12.39
C SER A 24 -4.09 -9.84 -12.00
N ALA A 25 -4.16 -10.43 -10.80
CA ALA A 25 -3.20 -11.43 -10.31
C ALA A 25 -3.48 -12.85 -10.84
N GLY A 26 -4.56 -13.07 -11.61
CA GLY A 26 -4.99 -14.42 -12.04
C GLY A 26 -5.45 -15.30 -10.88
N ARG A 27 -5.90 -14.70 -9.77
CA ARG A 27 -6.22 -15.37 -8.52
C ARG A 27 -7.67 -15.15 -8.09
N MET A 28 -8.59 -15.33 -9.05
CA MET A 28 -10.04 -15.24 -8.76
C MET A 28 -10.50 -16.25 -7.70
N ASP A 29 -9.76 -17.37 -7.53
CA ASP A 29 -9.96 -18.36 -6.46
C ASP A 29 -9.93 -17.73 -5.05
N LEU A 30 -9.27 -16.59 -4.87
CA LEU A 30 -9.21 -15.90 -3.59
C LEU A 30 -10.57 -15.33 -3.17
N LEU A 31 -11.46 -15.01 -4.10
CA LEU A 31 -12.80 -14.50 -3.76
C LEU A 31 -13.68 -15.55 -3.09
N ASP A 32 -13.37 -16.83 -3.25
CA ASP A 32 -14.10 -17.96 -2.68
C ASP A 32 -13.53 -18.47 -1.34
N ARG A 33 -12.49 -17.81 -0.80
CA ARG A 33 -11.85 -18.22 0.45
C ARG A 33 -11.27 -17.04 1.23
N PRO A 34 -11.06 -17.17 2.55
CA PRO A 34 -10.42 -16.14 3.35
C PRO A 34 -9.01 -15.79 2.84
N HIS A 35 -8.70 -14.49 2.80
CA HIS A 35 -7.39 -13.96 2.40
C HIS A 35 -7.15 -12.58 3.00
N LEU A 36 -5.92 -12.10 2.93
CA LEU A 36 -5.56 -10.73 3.31
C LEU A 36 -5.36 -9.88 2.07
N VAL A 37 -5.73 -8.60 2.14
CA VAL A 37 -5.52 -7.65 1.06
C VAL A 37 -4.87 -6.38 1.60
N TRP A 38 -3.72 -6.01 1.05
CA TRP A 38 -3.21 -4.67 1.17
C TRP A 38 -3.83 -3.77 0.11
N HIS A 39 -4.49 -2.71 0.54
CA HIS A 39 -4.94 -1.62 -0.33
C HIS A 39 -3.94 -0.46 -0.22
N LEU A 40 -3.00 -0.37 -1.19
CA LEU A 40 -1.87 0.57 -1.22
C LEU A 40 -2.08 1.55 -2.36
N SER A 41 -2.72 2.68 -2.08
CA SER A 41 -3.08 3.69 -3.08
C SER A 41 -2.58 5.09 -2.70
N GLY A 42 -2.89 6.09 -3.53
CA GLY A 42 -2.64 7.50 -3.24
C GLY A 42 -3.33 8.00 -1.97
N GLY A 43 -4.52 7.46 -1.65
CA GLY A 43 -5.31 7.90 -0.48
C GLY A 43 -5.38 6.89 0.66
N THR A 44 -5.04 5.62 0.41
CA THR A 44 -5.30 4.52 1.34
C THR A 44 -4.06 3.66 1.54
N THR A 45 -3.85 3.22 2.77
CA THR A 45 -2.86 2.21 3.16
C THR A 45 -3.47 1.37 4.27
N GLU A 46 -4.23 0.36 3.89
CA GLU A 46 -5.03 -0.48 4.77
C GLU A 46 -4.73 -1.95 4.53
N LEU A 47 -4.69 -2.71 5.61
CA LEU A 47 -4.66 -4.18 5.59
C LEU A 47 -6.06 -4.70 5.92
N LEU A 48 -6.62 -5.48 5.02
CA LEU A 48 -7.98 -5.99 5.09
C LEU A 48 -7.95 -7.51 5.27
N HIS A 49 -8.78 -8.02 6.18
CA HIS A 49 -9.18 -9.41 6.21
C HIS A 49 -10.45 -9.57 5.37
N VAL A 50 -10.40 -10.41 4.36
CA VAL A 50 -11.46 -10.61 3.38
C VAL A 50 -11.98 -12.03 3.48
N VAL A 51 -13.30 -12.16 3.56
CA VAL A 51 -14.00 -13.46 3.58
C VAL A 51 -15.11 -13.47 2.53
N PRO A 52 -15.46 -14.63 1.96
CA PRO A 52 -16.63 -14.77 1.07
C PRO A 52 -17.92 -14.34 1.78
N ASP A 53 -18.80 -13.67 1.05
CA ASP A 53 -20.11 -13.22 1.53
C ASP A 53 -21.14 -13.33 0.38
N GLY A 54 -21.69 -14.52 0.20
CA GLY A 54 -22.57 -14.86 -0.94
C GLY A 54 -21.82 -14.74 -2.27
N VAL A 55 -22.30 -13.87 -3.17
CA VAL A 55 -21.65 -13.59 -4.48
C VAL A 55 -20.62 -12.46 -4.40
N LEU A 56 -20.45 -11.88 -3.21
CA LEU A 56 -19.52 -10.79 -2.92
C LEU A 56 -18.48 -11.22 -1.87
N VAL A 57 -17.69 -10.29 -1.41
CA VAL A 57 -16.78 -10.46 -0.29
C VAL A 57 -17.06 -9.44 0.80
N LYS A 58 -16.84 -9.82 2.05
CA LYS A 58 -16.82 -8.92 3.20
C LYS A 58 -15.37 -8.62 3.57
N ALA A 59 -15.00 -7.33 3.59
CA ALA A 59 -13.69 -6.87 3.97
C ALA A 59 -13.76 -6.14 5.32
N THR A 60 -12.84 -6.48 6.22
CA THR A 60 -12.70 -5.85 7.54
C THR A 60 -11.29 -5.30 7.65
N CYS A 61 -11.13 -4.01 7.95
CA CYS A 61 -9.82 -3.42 8.20
C CYS A 61 -9.26 -3.95 9.51
N ILE A 62 -8.05 -4.52 9.43
CA ILE A 62 -7.32 -5.12 10.56
C ILE A 62 -5.98 -4.46 10.84
N GLY A 63 -5.59 -3.46 10.03
CA GLY A 63 -4.34 -2.73 10.19
C GLY A 63 -4.11 -1.71 9.09
N GLY A 64 -2.93 -1.12 9.07
CA GLY A 64 -2.52 -0.11 8.11
C GLY A 64 -2.00 1.16 8.74
N THR A 65 -1.95 2.24 7.97
CA THR A 65 -1.50 3.53 8.51
C THR A 65 -2.59 4.23 9.32
N THR A 66 -2.18 4.89 10.40
CA THR A 66 -3.08 5.68 11.26
C THR A 66 -3.11 7.17 10.88
N ASP A 67 -2.31 7.58 9.88
CA ASP A 67 -2.19 9.00 9.50
C ASP A 67 -2.11 9.17 7.95
N ILE A 68 -0.92 9.33 7.40
CA ILE A 68 -0.73 9.54 5.95
C ILE A 68 -0.59 8.23 5.20
N SER A 69 -1.20 8.15 4.02
CA SER A 69 -1.04 6.97 3.16
C SER A 69 0.36 6.89 2.55
N ALA A 70 0.77 5.68 2.15
CA ALA A 70 2.04 5.46 1.45
C ALA A 70 2.13 6.29 0.16
N GLY A 71 1.04 6.36 -0.61
CA GLY A 71 1.01 7.17 -1.83
C GLY A 71 1.14 8.66 -1.55
N GLN A 72 0.47 9.19 -0.52
CA GLN A 72 0.65 10.58 -0.09
C GLN A 72 2.10 10.87 0.32
N LEU A 73 2.73 9.97 1.07
CA LEU A 73 4.12 10.15 1.47
C LEU A 73 5.06 10.16 0.27
N ILE A 74 4.85 9.25 -0.70
CA ILE A 74 5.60 9.22 -1.97
C ILE A 74 5.44 10.52 -2.75
N ASP A 75 4.21 11.03 -2.88
CA ASP A 75 3.93 12.28 -3.59
C ASP A 75 4.50 13.50 -2.88
N ARG A 76 4.44 13.53 -1.54
CA ARG A 76 5.07 14.59 -0.73
C ARG A 76 6.60 14.56 -0.85
N THR A 77 7.20 13.37 -0.90
CA THR A 77 8.63 13.19 -1.17
C THR A 77 8.97 13.75 -2.55
N GLY A 78 8.22 13.37 -3.58
CA GLY A 78 8.42 13.90 -4.93
C GLY A 78 8.30 15.42 -4.99
N LYS A 79 7.25 15.99 -4.37
CA LYS A 79 7.09 17.45 -4.27
C LYS A 79 8.29 18.13 -3.59
N ARG A 80 8.79 17.53 -2.49
CA ARG A 80 9.97 18.05 -1.77
C ARG A 80 11.23 18.06 -2.63
N LEU A 81 11.35 17.10 -3.55
CA LEU A 81 12.47 16.95 -4.48
C LEU A 81 12.25 17.68 -5.83
N GLY A 82 11.15 18.41 -6.00
CA GLY A 82 10.84 19.14 -7.24
C GLY A 82 10.34 18.26 -8.39
N LEU A 83 9.88 17.04 -8.11
CA LEU A 83 9.34 16.11 -9.11
C LEU A 83 7.88 16.45 -9.44
N ALA A 84 7.45 16.12 -10.67
CA ALA A 84 6.07 16.29 -11.10
C ALA A 84 5.11 15.35 -10.36
N PHE A 85 3.88 15.83 -10.13
CA PHE A 85 2.78 15.02 -9.61
C PHE A 85 2.04 14.29 -10.74
N PRO A 86 1.62 13.02 -10.56
CA PRO A 86 1.92 12.13 -9.43
C PRO A 86 3.37 11.62 -9.48
N ALA A 87 4.05 11.60 -8.30
CA ALA A 87 5.48 11.39 -8.24
C ALA A 87 5.92 9.90 -8.18
N GLY A 88 4.97 8.97 -8.01
CA GLY A 88 5.28 7.56 -7.74
C GLY A 88 6.29 6.94 -8.71
N LYS A 89 6.09 7.09 -10.03
CA LYS A 89 7.01 6.56 -11.05
C LYS A 89 8.40 7.19 -11.01
N ALA A 90 8.48 8.51 -10.77
CA ALA A 90 9.75 9.22 -10.71
C ALA A 90 10.54 8.86 -9.44
N VAL A 91 9.85 8.75 -8.29
CA VAL A 91 10.44 8.31 -7.02
C VAL A 91 10.94 6.87 -7.13
N ASP A 92 10.18 5.96 -7.75
CA ASP A 92 10.60 4.59 -8.01
C ASP A 92 11.85 4.53 -8.92
N ALA A 93 11.86 5.29 -10.01
CA ALA A 93 13.01 5.34 -10.91
C ALA A 93 14.28 5.85 -10.22
N LEU A 94 14.17 6.99 -9.50
CA LEU A 94 15.31 7.58 -8.78
C LEU A 94 15.83 6.68 -7.67
N SER A 95 14.97 5.98 -6.96
CA SER A 95 15.39 5.10 -5.86
C SER A 95 16.39 4.03 -6.29
N ARG A 96 16.33 3.59 -7.55
CA ARG A 96 17.26 2.58 -8.10
C ARG A 96 18.69 3.09 -8.29
N GLU A 97 18.85 4.42 -8.36
CA GLU A 97 20.15 5.09 -8.49
C GLU A 97 20.79 5.39 -7.13
N ALA A 98 20.16 4.99 -6.01
CA ALA A 98 20.63 5.26 -4.68
C ALA A 98 22.00 4.62 -4.40
N ALA A 99 22.95 5.44 -3.93
CA ALA A 99 24.26 5.00 -3.47
C ALA A 99 24.22 4.49 -2.03
N HIS A 100 23.36 5.09 -1.20
CA HIS A 100 23.14 4.69 0.19
C HIS A 100 21.72 4.10 0.34
N ARG A 101 21.66 2.89 0.90
CA ARG A 101 20.43 2.09 0.99
C ARG A 101 19.94 1.95 2.42
N ASP A 102 19.90 3.07 3.13
CA ASP A 102 19.38 3.14 4.49
C ASP A 102 17.84 3.11 4.50
N SER A 103 17.28 2.78 5.64
CA SER A 103 15.83 2.81 5.88
C SER A 103 15.51 3.29 7.30
N PHE A 104 14.31 3.79 7.49
CA PHE A 104 13.76 4.14 8.80
C PHE A 104 12.94 2.99 9.33
N ARG A 105 13.19 2.60 10.58
CA ARG A 105 12.39 1.57 11.24
C ARG A 105 11.02 2.13 11.63
N VAL A 106 10.01 1.83 10.83
CA VAL A 106 8.62 2.12 11.14
C VAL A 106 8.18 1.22 12.31
N LYS A 107 7.69 1.84 13.39
CA LYS A 107 7.14 1.08 14.52
C LYS A 107 5.74 0.59 14.16
N VAL A 108 5.52 -0.71 14.28
CA VAL A 108 4.25 -1.36 13.99
C VAL A 108 3.71 -1.99 15.28
N HIS A 109 2.44 -1.77 15.57
CA HIS A 109 1.72 -2.36 16.69
C HIS A 109 0.33 -2.80 16.21
N ASP A 110 -0.03 -4.06 16.45
CA ASP A 110 -1.30 -4.67 16.00
C ASP A 110 -1.57 -4.40 14.50
N ALA A 111 -0.55 -4.67 13.66
CA ALA A 111 -0.55 -4.43 12.22
C ALA A 111 -0.82 -2.96 11.81
N SER A 112 -0.77 -2.00 12.74
CA SER A 112 -0.98 -0.57 12.50
C SER A 112 0.29 0.23 12.76
N PHE A 113 0.48 1.33 12.01
CA PHE A 113 1.67 2.17 12.07
C PHE A 113 1.37 3.61 11.63
N SER A 114 2.34 4.52 11.86
CA SER A 114 2.31 5.91 11.44
C SER A 114 3.50 6.23 10.55
N PHE A 115 3.27 7.01 9.49
CA PHE A 115 4.32 7.50 8.61
C PHE A 115 4.77 8.93 8.90
N SER A 116 4.14 9.66 9.82
CA SER A 116 4.53 11.04 10.18
C SER A 116 6.00 11.13 10.61
N GLY A 117 6.49 10.16 11.39
CA GLY A 117 7.89 10.11 11.80
C GLY A 117 8.86 9.91 10.61
N LEU A 118 8.46 9.09 9.63
CA LEU A 118 9.20 8.87 8.40
C LEU A 118 9.21 10.15 7.53
N GLU A 119 8.08 10.85 7.41
CA GLU A 119 7.99 12.13 6.69
C GLU A 119 8.92 13.18 7.30
N ASN A 120 8.92 13.29 8.64
CA ASN A 120 9.82 14.22 9.33
C ASN A 120 11.30 13.90 9.06
N LYS A 121 11.66 12.61 9.08
CA LYS A 121 13.03 12.18 8.80
C LYS A 121 13.44 12.45 7.35
N MET A 122 12.55 12.16 6.40
CA MET A 122 12.73 12.48 4.98
C MET A 122 12.99 13.97 4.77
N ASN A 123 12.19 14.84 5.41
CA ASN A 123 12.36 16.29 5.33
C ASN A 123 13.71 16.75 5.91
N ALA A 124 14.18 16.15 7.01
CA ALA A 124 15.48 16.44 7.58
C ALA A 124 16.62 16.03 6.64
N LEU A 125 16.55 14.84 6.02
CA LEU A 125 17.54 14.40 5.03
C LEU A 125 17.62 15.36 3.83
N ALA A 126 16.47 15.82 3.33
CA ALA A 126 16.42 16.79 2.24
C ALA A 126 17.04 18.14 2.62
N GLN A 127 16.86 18.60 3.87
CA GLN A 127 17.49 19.84 4.39
C GLN A 127 19.01 19.69 4.55
N GLN A 128 19.51 18.49 4.85
CA GLN A 128 20.93 18.18 4.97
C GLN A 128 21.65 18.01 3.62
N GLY A 129 20.90 18.10 2.50
CA GLY A 129 21.48 17.97 1.16
C GLY A 129 21.74 16.51 0.74
N THR A 130 21.07 15.54 1.37
CA THR A 130 21.11 14.14 0.94
C THR A 130 20.65 14.02 -0.51
N SER A 131 21.24 13.12 -1.29
CA SER A 131 20.90 12.98 -2.71
C SER A 131 19.42 12.62 -2.90
N PRO A 132 18.76 13.12 -3.96
CA PRO A 132 17.38 12.76 -4.25
C PRO A 132 17.16 11.25 -4.39
N ALA A 133 18.11 10.52 -4.97
CA ALA A 133 18.05 9.08 -5.13
C ALA A 133 18.05 8.34 -3.78
N ASP A 134 18.95 8.73 -2.87
CA ASP A 134 19.04 8.14 -1.53
C ASP A 134 17.79 8.43 -0.69
N ILE A 135 17.20 9.64 -0.83
CA ILE A 135 15.92 9.99 -0.17
C ILE A 135 14.78 9.13 -0.71
N CYS A 136 14.68 8.95 -2.03
CA CYS A 136 13.67 8.11 -2.65
C CYS A 136 13.78 6.66 -2.16
N TRP A 137 14.99 6.10 -2.14
CA TRP A 137 15.23 4.77 -1.59
C TRP A 137 14.81 4.69 -0.12
N PHE A 138 15.28 5.62 0.71
CA PHE A 138 15.00 5.67 2.14
C PHE A 138 13.50 5.62 2.42
N VAL A 139 12.70 6.41 1.70
CA VAL A 139 11.25 6.45 1.88
C VAL A 139 10.61 5.14 1.44
N LEU A 140 10.92 4.64 0.24
CA LEU A 140 10.32 3.40 -0.28
C LEU A 140 10.69 2.19 0.58
N ALA A 141 11.97 2.01 0.92
CA ALA A 141 12.43 0.92 1.76
C ALA A 141 11.79 0.95 3.16
N SER A 142 11.56 2.15 3.71
CA SER A 142 10.89 2.30 5.01
C SER A 142 9.40 1.97 4.94
N ILE A 143 8.71 2.34 3.86
CA ILE A 143 7.31 1.96 3.62
C ILE A 143 7.20 0.42 3.53
N ILE A 144 8.06 -0.20 2.73
CA ILE A 144 8.10 -1.66 2.54
C ILE A 144 8.33 -2.37 3.88
N GLN A 145 9.30 -1.90 4.68
CA GLN A 145 9.58 -2.46 6.00
C GLN A 145 8.36 -2.37 6.94
N GLY A 146 7.62 -1.25 6.92
CA GLY A 146 6.39 -1.09 7.70
C GLY A 146 5.30 -2.07 7.26
N VAL A 147 5.04 -2.15 5.96
CA VAL A 147 4.06 -3.07 5.36
C VAL A 147 4.43 -4.54 5.64
N GLU A 148 5.71 -4.92 5.47
CA GLU A 148 6.18 -6.27 5.76
C GLU A 148 5.98 -6.63 7.24
N THR A 149 6.36 -5.73 8.15
CA THR A 149 6.21 -5.97 9.59
C THR A 149 4.75 -6.14 9.98
N ALA A 150 3.87 -5.26 9.47
CA ALA A 150 2.43 -5.36 9.70
C ALA A 150 1.83 -6.66 9.12
N THR A 151 2.29 -7.07 7.95
CA THR A 151 1.88 -8.34 7.34
C THR A 151 2.26 -9.54 8.21
N ARG A 152 3.48 -9.56 8.74
CA ARG A 152 3.94 -10.64 9.64
C ARG A 152 3.08 -10.72 10.89
N GLN A 153 2.78 -9.57 11.55
CA GLN A 153 1.91 -9.54 12.72
C GLN A 153 0.48 -10.02 12.39
N ALA A 154 -0.06 -9.62 11.24
CA ALA A 154 -1.37 -10.09 10.83
C ALA A 154 -1.38 -11.60 10.55
N LEU A 155 -0.33 -12.16 9.96
CA LEU A 155 -0.22 -13.59 9.70
C LEU A 155 -0.03 -14.42 10.98
N GLU A 156 0.41 -13.84 12.10
CA GLU A 156 0.36 -14.50 13.42
C GLU A 156 -1.09 -14.71 13.88
N GLN A 157 -2.00 -13.78 13.56
CA GLN A 157 -3.43 -13.88 13.90
C GLN A 157 -4.22 -14.67 12.84
N TYR A 158 -3.78 -14.62 11.58
CA TYR A 158 -4.43 -15.25 10.43
C TYR A 158 -3.46 -16.18 9.70
N PRO A 159 -3.01 -17.29 10.33
CA PRO A 159 -1.93 -18.11 9.79
C PRO A 159 -2.32 -18.78 8.47
N GLY A 160 -1.36 -18.77 7.52
CA GLY A 160 -1.51 -19.46 6.24
C GLY A 160 -2.44 -18.78 5.23
N LEU A 161 -3.01 -17.61 5.54
CA LEU A 161 -3.81 -16.87 4.56
C LEU A 161 -2.91 -16.28 3.47
N PRO A 162 -3.32 -16.37 2.20
CA PRO A 162 -2.63 -15.65 1.12
C PRO A 162 -2.81 -14.14 1.28
N VAL A 163 -1.81 -13.39 0.84
CA VAL A 163 -1.80 -11.93 0.85
C VAL A 163 -1.85 -11.41 -0.58
N LEU A 164 -2.80 -10.57 -0.89
CA LEU A 164 -2.96 -9.88 -2.17
C LEU A 164 -2.64 -8.40 -1.99
N CYS A 165 -1.91 -7.80 -2.93
CA CYS A 165 -1.64 -6.37 -2.94
C CYS A 165 -2.44 -5.69 -4.07
N ALA A 166 -3.14 -4.60 -3.72
CA ALA A 166 -3.96 -3.80 -4.61
C ALA A 166 -3.55 -2.32 -4.53
N GLY A 167 -3.74 -1.59 -5.64
CA GLY A 167 -3.49 -0.15 -5.73
C GLY A 167 -2.16 0.22 -6.38
N GLY A 168 -2.05 1.49 -6.78
CA GLY A 168 -0.93 1.98 -7.59
C GLY A 168 0.43 1.96 -6.89
N VAL A 169 0.46 2.01 -5.56
CA VAL A 169 1.71 1.93 -4.79
C VAL A 169 2.29 0.52 -4.86
N ALA A 170 1.45 -0.51 -4.88
CA ALA A 170 1.88 -1.91 -5.02
C ALA A 170 2.52 -2.23 -6.38
N SER A 171 2.43 -1.33 -7.37
CA SER A 171 3.14 -1.48 -8.65
C SER A 171 4.59 -0.99 -8.62
N ASN A 172 5.06 -0.50 -7.48
CA ASN A 172 6.46 -0.11 -7.28
C ASN A 172 7.37 -1.33 -7.39
N GLN A 173 8.50 -1.20 -8.10
CA GLN A 173 9.39 -2.34 -8.39
C GLN A 173 10.24 -2.81 -7.18
N LEU A 174 10.28 -2.02 -6.11
CA LEU A 174 10.90 -2.45 -4.85
C LEU A 174 9.92 -3.25 -3.96
N MET A 175 8.61 -3.13 -4.18
CA MET A 175 7.55 -3.89 -3.49
C MET A 175 7.32 -5.25 -4.13
#